data_5fc96e7afbd249d4e69694aab4c07b1a
#
_entry.id   5fc96e7afbd249d4e69694aab4c07b1a
#
_cell.length_a   1.000
_cell.length_b   1.000
_cell.length_c   1.000
_cell.angle_alpha   90.00
_cell.angle_beta   90.00
_cell.angle_gamma   90.00
#
_symmetry.space_group_name_H-M   'P 1'
#
loop_
_entity.id
_entity.type
_entity.pdbx_description
1 polymer ?
#
loop_
_entity_poly.entity_id
_entity_poly.type
_entity_poly.pdbx_seq_one_letter_code
_entity_poly.pdbx_strand_id
1 'polypeptide(L)'
;MNEKNIVIIGGGQAASQVATSLRQKNFLGDISILSSEGYLPYQRPPLSKKYLSGELDSERLYLKPEKFYQDQNINVMLNSYVEEIDRGNSKLTFSRKNGEEDTISYDNLVISTGTSPRLIPLDNPNLKGVHYLRSIEDVEGIKKSLIGAKNMVIIGGGYIGLEVAAVSRKLGLSVTVVEMASRILERVTSPVISSFYHSYHESQGVEIMTSTSVNGINGDLNVSSVETSSGIIEADIVVVGIGVLPCQNLAEKAGIETNNGIVVNEFCISSDSNVFSAGDCTLHPSAFYKRDIRLESVHNAIEQGKTVASSIMGEFVPYNQIPWFWSDQYNLKFQIAGLNNDYDEYIVRGRPEDNSFSVFYFKDGFMISSDCVNSAPEHMMSRRFIFNRAEVDLEKLQNKEISIKEVI
;
A
#
# COMPACT_ATOMS: atom_id res chain seq x y z
N MET A 1 18.07 -17.21 -28.18
CA MET A 1 16.77 -16.69 -27.70
C MET A 1 16.66 -15.30 -28.27
N ASN A 2 15.61 -15.00 -29.05
CA ASN A 2 15.41 -13.65 -29.58
C ASN A 2 15.40 -12.66 -28.43
N GLU A 3 16.08 -11.54 -28.60
CA GLU A 3 16.09 -10.42 -27.63
C GLU A 3 14.67 -9.84 -27.57
N LYS A 4 13.89 -10.32 -26.61
CA LYS A 4 12.53 -9.81 -26.38
C LYS A 4 12.60 -8.41 -25.78
N ASN A 5 11.63 -7.58 -26.11
CA ASN A 5 11.45 -6.26 -25.50
C ASN A 5 10.37 -6.33 -24.42
N ILE A 6 10.73 -6.04 -23.17
CA ILE A 6 9.83 -5.99 -22.03
C ILE A 6 9.54 -4.53 -21.67
N VAL A 7 8.27 -4.16 -21.70
CA VAL A 7 7.83 -2.83 -21.29
C VAL A 7 7.03 -2.95 -19.99
N ILE A 8 7.36 -2.12 -19.01
CA ILE A 8 6.74 -2.09 -17.68
C ILE A 8 6.08 -0.72 -17.47
N ILE A 9 4.77 -0.70 -17.28
CA ILE A 9 4.02 0.52 -16.99
C ILE A 9 3.92 0.71 -15.46
N GLY A 10 4.43 1.83 -14.97
CA GLY A 10 4.47 2.21 -13.56
C GLY A 10 5.88 2.23 -12.99
N GLY A 11 6.20 3.21 -12.13
CA GLY A 11 7.50 3.42 -11.52
C GLY A 11 7.55 3.05 -10.03
N GLY A 12 6.79 2.02 -9.60
CA GLY A 12 6.70 1.62 -8.20
C GLY A 12 7.57 0.41 -7.82
N GLN A 13 7.26 -0.15 -6.64
CA GLN A 13 7.95 -1.31 -6.07
C GLN A 13 7.91 -2.54 -7.00
N ALA A 14 6.74 -2.84 -7.57
CA ALA A 14 6.56 -3.99 -8.44
C ALA A 14 7.38 -3.85 -9.74
N ALA A 15 7.36 -2.68 -10.38
CA ALA A 15 8.14 -2.40 -11.60
C ALA A 15 9.63 -2.61 -11.38
N SER A 16 10.19 -2.01 -10.32
CA SER A 16 11.60 -2.17 -9.96
C SER A 16 11.95 -3.63 -9.69
N GLN A 17 11.07 -4.37 -9.03
CA GLN A 17 11.28 -5.78 -8.72
C GLN A 17 11.24 -6.66 -9.97
N VAL A 18 10.29 -6.45 -10.89
CA VAL A 18 10.21 -7.17 -12.17
C VAL A 18 11.52 -6.98 -12.95
N ALA A 19 11.92 -5.74 -13.17
CA ALA A 19 13.12 -5.42 -13.93
C ALA A 19 14.39 -6.00 -13.29
N THR A 20 14.53 -5.86 -11.97
CA THR A 20 15.66 -6.43 -11.22
C THR A 20 15.67 -7.96 -11.30
N SER A 21 14.51 -8.61 -11.13
CA SER A 21 14.42 -10.08 -11.18
C SER A 21 14.70 -10.66 -12.55
N LEU A 22 14.29 -9.98 -13.63
CA LEU A 22 14.62 -10.36 -15.00
C LEU A 22 16.14 -10.35 -15.20
N ARG A 23 16.84 -9.30 -14.78
CA ARG A 23 18.31 -9.22 -14.87
C ARG A 23 19.01 -10.29 -14.02
N GLN A 24 18.51 -10.53 -12.80
CA GLN A 24 19.03 -11.62 -11.95
C GLN A 24 18.86 -13.01 -12.56
N LYS A 25 17.85 -13.20 -13.42
CA LYS A 25 17.60 -14.43 -14.17
C LYS A 25 18.34 -14.45 -15.53
N ASN A 26 19.27 -13.52 -15.75
CA ASN A 26 20.05 -13.40 -17.00
C ASN A 26 19.18 -13.14 -18.24
N PHE A 27 18.09 -12.40 -18.11
CA PHE A 27 17.35 -11.91 -19.27
C PHE A 27 18.20 -10.88 -20.02
N LEU A 28 18.45 -11.10 -21.32
CA LEU A 28 19.37 -10.29 -22.13
C LEU A 28 18.67 -9.24 -23.00
N GLY A 29 17.35 -9.36 -23.20
CA GLY A 29 16.58 -8.42 -24.02
C GLY A 29 16.40 -7.04 -23.37
N ASP A 30 15.73 -6.15 -24.07
CA ASP A 30 15.48 -4.78 -23.59
C ASP A 30 14.45 -4.74 -22.46
N ILE A 31 14.68 -3.88 -21.48
CA ILE A 31 13.74 -3.59 -20.40
C ILE A 31 13.55 -2.09 -20.31
N SER A 32 12.30 -1.64 -20.49
CA SER A 32 11.89 -0.24 -20.31
C SER A 32 10.83 -0.11 -19.23
N ILE A 33 11.02 0.83 -18.28
CA ILE A 33 10.07 1.21 -17.26
C ILE A 33 9.53 2.59 -17.62
N LEU A 34 8.21 2.72 -17.83
CA LEU A 34 7.53 3.99 -18.06
C LEU A 34 6.87 4.46 -16.75
N SER A 35 7.36 5.56 -16.20
CA SER A 35 6.84 6.17 -14.97
C SER A 35 6.22 7.53 -15.26
N SER A 36 4.97 7.76 -14.85
CA SER A 36 4.33 9.07 -14.92
C SER A 36 4.94 10.07 -13.94
N GLU A 37 5.60 9.60 -12.90
CA GLU A 37 6.29 10.43 -11.90
C GLU A 37 7.70 10.83 -12.38
N GLY A 38 8.20 11.97 -11.88
CA GLY A 38 9.53 12.48 -12.17
C GLY A 38 10.65 11.89 -11.30
N TYR A 39 10.40 10.79 -10.62
CA TYR A 39 11.32 10.15 -9.69
C TYR A 39 11.58 8.69 -10.09
N LEU A 40 12.81 8.22 -9.85
CA LEU A 40 13.13 6.81 -9.95
C LEU A 40 12.24 5.97 -9.03
N PRO A 41 12.05 4.67 -9.29
CA PRO A 41 11.27 3.82 -8.40
C PRO A 41 11.71 3.93 -6.94
N TYR A 42 10.77 4.22 -6.05
CA TYR A 42 11.02 4.55 -4.65
C TYR A 42 10.08 3.85 -3.68
N GLN A 43 10.45 3.85 -2.39
CA GLN A 43 9.69 3.28 -1.29
C GLN A 43 8.57 4.24 -0.87
N ARG A 44 7.30 3.81 -0.96
CA ARG A 44 6.16 4.61 -0.53
C ARG A 44 5.92 4.60 1.00
N PRO A 45 6.21 3.52 1.76
CA PRO A 45 5.92 3.52 3.20
C PRO A 45 6.56 4.66 4.01
N PRO A 46 7.76 5.19 3.68
CA PRO A 46 8.31 6.33 4.39
C PRO A 46 7.57 7.65 4.19
N LEU A 47 6.72 7.75 3.15
CA LEU A 47 6.03 8.99 2.79
C LEU A 47 5.11 9.51 3.90
N SER A 48 4.41 8.63 4.63
CA SER A 48 3.57 8.97 5.78
C SER A 48 4.32 9.00 7.11
N LYS A 49 5.64 8.79 7.11
CA LYS A 49 6.48 8.62 8.30
C LYS A 49 7.70 9.55 8.25
N LYS A 50 8.91 8.96 8.14
CA LYS A 50 10.20 9.68 8.19
C LYS A 50 10.39 10.71 7.08
N TYR A 51 9.78 10.51 5.92
CA TYR A 51 9.85 11.49 4.85
C TYR A 51 8.97 12.71 5.14
N LEU A 52 7.75 12.50 5.64
CA LEU A 52 6.87 13.58 6.07
C LEU A 52 7.45 14.36 7.25
N SER A 53 8.07 13.67 8.22
CA SER A 53 8.72 14.34 9.37
C SER A 53 10.02 15.08 9.04
N GLY A 54 10.54 14.92 7.81
CA GLY A 54 11.82 15.51 7.42
C GLY A 54 13.06 14.76 7.92
N GLU A 55 12.91 13.58 8.52
CA GLU A 55 14.00 12.72 8.98
C GLU A 55 14.69 11.93 7.85
N LEU A 56 14.12 11.93 6.66
CA LEU A 56 14.60 11.20 5.49
C LEU A 56 14.58 12.09 4.26
N ASP A 57 15.68 12.14 3.53
CA ASP A 57 15.78 12.86 2.25
C ASP A 57 15.21 12.03 1.09
N SER A 58 14.81 12.70 0.00
CA SER A 58 14.20 12.07 -1.17
C SER A 58 15.11 11.01 -1.83
N GLU A 59 16.43 11.24 -1.87
CA GLU A 59 17.37 10.28 -2.46
C GLU A 59 17.40 8.94 -1.70
N ARG A 60 17.14 8.95 -0.40
CA ARG A 60 17.10 7.75 0.43
C ARG A 60 15.80 6.96 0.29
N LEU A 61 14.82 7.51 -0.43
CA LEU A 61 13.61 6.79 -0.78
C LEU A 61 13.84 5.81 -1.93
N TYR A 62 14.77 6.07 -2.83
CA TYR A 62 14.97 5.26 -4.03
C TYR A 62 15.24 3.79 -3.70
N LEU A 63 14.53 2.89 -4.43
CA LEU A 63 14.72 1.43 -4.30
C LEU A 63 16.10 1.00 -4.77
N LYS A 64 16.58 1.65 -5.83
CA LYS A 64 17.91 1.48 -6.41
C LYS A 64 18.43 2.84 -6.87
N PRO A 65 19.73 3.11 -6.78
CA PRO A 65 20.32 4.32 -7.34
C PRO A 65 20.25 4.30 -8.87
N GLU A 66 20.28 5.46 -9.51
CA GLU A 66 20.25 5.61 -10.97
C GLU A 66 21.31 4.76 -11.67
N LYS A 67 22.52 4.78 -11.12
CA LYS A 67 23.64 3.97 -11.62
C LYS A 67 23.32 2.47 -11.72
N PHE A 68 22.49 1.93 -10.82
CA PHE A 68 22.08 0.53 -10.90
C PHE A 68 21.29 0.24 -12.17
N TYR A 69 20.33 1.10 -12.52
CA TYR A 69 19.52 0.93 -13.73
C TYR A 69 20.39 1.04 -14.98
N GLN A 70 21.33 1.99 -15.00
CA GLN A 70 22.30 2.16 -16.10
C GLN A 70 23.20 0.93 -16.23
N ASP A 71 23.84 0.46 -15.16
CA ASP A 71 24.75 -0.70 -15.16
C ASP A 71 24.02 -2.00 -15.56
N GLN A 72 22.71 -2.07 -15.29
CA GLN A 72 21.87 -3.23 -15.65
C GLN A 72 21.16 -3.08 -17.00
N ASN A 73 21.44 -2.04 -17.78
CA ASN A 73 20.76 -1.75 -19.05
C ASN A 73 19.22 -1.78 -18.90
N ILE A 74 18.69 -1.15 -17.86
CA ILE A 74 17.27 -0.94 -17.64
C ILE A 74 16.97 0.53 -17.97
N ASN A 75 16.18 0.76 -19.02
CA ASN A 75 15.77 2.10 -19.42
C ASN A 75 14.61 2.59 -18.55
N VAL A 76 14.82 3.62 -17.72
CA VAL A 76 13.77 4.21 -16.88
C VAL A 76 13.34 5.54 -17.50
N MET A 77 12.15 5.55 -18.07
CA MET A 77 11.54 6.69 -18.74
C MET A 77 10.63 7.43 -17.74
N LEU A 78 11.16 8.46 -17.11
CA LEU A 78 10.43 9.31 -16.16
C LEU A 78 9.52 10.31 -16.89
N ASN A 79 8.48 10.82 -16.19
CA ASN A 79 7.49 11.74 -16.74
C ASN A 79 6.86 11.23 -18.04
N SER A 80 6.62 9.93 -18.12
CA SER A 80 6.06 9.22 -19.27
C SER A 80 4.73 8.60 -18.88
N TYR A 81 3.62 9.24 -19.28
CA TYR A 81 2.27 8.80 -18.97
C TYR A 81 1.72 7.97 -20.13
N VAL A 82 1.41 6.68 -19.86
CA VAL A 82 0.84 5.79 -20.87
C VAL A 82 -0.64 6.07 -21.05
N GLU A 83 -1.04 6.42 -22.26
CA GLU A 83 -2.40 6.79 -22.65
C GLU A 83 -3.19 5.59 -23.17
N GLU A 84 -2.52 4.72 -23.94
CA GLU A 84 -3.16 3.63 -24.66
C GLU A 84 -2.27 2.39 -24.76
N ILE A 85 -2.92 1.22 -24.74
CA ILE A 85 -2.33 -0.09 -25.04
C ILE A 85 -3.01 -0.64 -26.30
N ASP A 86 -2.30 -0.68 -27.42
CA ASP A 86 -2.70 -1.37 -28.64
C ASP A 86 -2.20 -2.82 -28.61
N ARG A 87 -3.06 -3.72 -28.14
CA ARG A 87 -2.76 -5.15 -28.04
C ARG A 87 -2.59 -5.82 -29.40
N GLY A 88 -3.32 -5.33 -30.42
CA GLY A 88 -3.28 -5.88 -31.77
C GLY A 88 -1.92 -5.72 -32.44
N ASN A 89 -1.27 -4.59 -32.20
CA ASN A 89 0.03 -4.24 -32.73
C ASN A 89 1.17 -4.36 -31.69
N SER A 90 0.87 -4.82 -30.47
CA SER A 90 1.82 -4.90 -29.34
C SER A 90 2.57 -3.60 -29.11
N LYS A 91 1.84 -2.48 -28.99
CA LYS A 91 2.39 -1.13 -28.94
C LYS A 91 1.71 -0.29 -27.85
N LEU A 92 2.47 0.59 -27.23
CA LEU A 92 1.96 1.61 -26.31
C LEU A 92 2.10 2.98 -26.92
N THR A 93 1.12 3.86 -26.64
CA THR A 93 1.22 5.30 -26.82
C THR A 93 1.37 5.96 -25.46
N PHE A 94 2.32 6.86 -25.31
CA PHE A 94 2.55 7.59 -24.07
C PHE A 94 2.90 9.05 -24.33
N SER A 95 2.51 9.93 -23.41
CA SER A 95 2.83 11.36 -23.43
C SER A 95 4.00 11.65 -22.48
N ARG A 96 4.85 12.60 -22.88
CA ARG A 96 5.91 13.17 -22.05
C ARG A 96 5.41 14.44 -21.34
N LYS A 97 6.11 14.88 -20.30
CA LYS A 97 5.77 16.09 -19.54
C LYS A 97 5.63 17.36 -20.41
N ASN A 98 6.33 17.42 -21.54
CA ASN A 98 6.23 18.52 -22.50
C ASN A 98 5.02 18.43 -23.45
N GLY A 99 4.19 17.38 -23.33
CA GLY A 99 3.02 17.12 -24.16
C GLY A 99 3.33 16.39 -25.48
N GLU A 100 4.60 16.01 -25.74
CA GLU A 100 4.95 15.18 -26.91
C GLU A 100 4.43 13.75 -26.70
N GLU A 101 3.77 13.21 -27.72
CA GLU A 101 3.40 11.81 -27.79
C GLU A 101 4.51 10.99 -28.45
N ASP A 102 4.72 9.80 -27.93
CA ASP A 102 5.69 8.84 -28.43
C ASP A 102 5.12 7.41 -28.33
N THR A 103 5.74 6.47 -28.98
CA THR A 103 5.27 5.09 -28.99
C THR A 103 6.39 4.11 -28.73
N ILE A 104 6.08 2.98 -28.06
CA ILE A 104 7.04 1.90 -27.83
C ILE A 104 6.35 0.55 -28.07
N SER A 105 7.05 -0.36 -28.76
CA SER A 105 6.57 -1.72 -28.97
C SER A 105 7.06 -2.65 -27.87
N TYR A 106 6.34 -3.75 -27.65
CA TYR A 106 6.69 -4.76 -26.65
C TYR A 106 6.46 -6.18 -27.16
N ASP A 107 7.25 -7.12 -26.69
CA ASP A 107 6.95 -8.57 -26.81
C ASP A 107 6.17 -9.06 -25.59
N ASN A 108 6.51 -8.55 -24.39
CA ASN A 108 5.72 -8.74 -23.19
C ASN A 108 5.51 -7.40 -22.46
N LEU A 109 4.31 -7.20 -21.95
CA LEU A 109 3.90 -6.02 -21.22
C LEU A 109 3.66 -6.35 -19.75
N VAL A 110 4.12 -5.49 -18.83
CA VAL A 110 3.79 -5.58 -17.41
C VAL A 110 3.05 -4.33 -16.97
N ILE A 111 1.84 -4.48 -16.44
CA ILE A 111 1.06 -3.39 -15.87
C ILE A 111 1.26 -3.40 -14.35
N SER A 112 1.91 -2.37 -13.82
CA SER A 112 2.19 -2.19 -12.39
C SER A 112 1.87 -0.78 -11.91
N THR A 113 0.73 -0.29 -12.37
CA THR A 113 0.20 1.07 -12.15
C THR A 113 -0.21 1.36 -10.71
N GLY A 114 -0.34 0.32 -9.86
CA GLY A 114 -0.67 0.46 -8.45
C GLY A 114 -2.06 0.99 -8.17
N THR A 115 -2.16 1.95 -7.25
CA THR A 115 -3.42 2.54 -6.78
C THR A 115 -3.34 4.05 -6.72
N SER A 116 -4.50 4.71 -6.80
CA SER A 116 -4.70 6.14 -6.56
C SER A 116 -5.60 6.38 -5.35
N PRO A 117 -5.42 7.49 -4.61
CA PRO A 117 -6.32 7.85 -3.50
C PRO A 117 -7.77 8.00 -3.97
N ARG A 118 -8.71 7.60 -3.12
CA ARG A 118 -10.11 7.99 -3.28
C ARG A 118 -10.24 9.47 -3.02
N LEU A 119 -10.84 10.18 -3.97
CA LEU A 119 -11.11 11.60 -3.83
C LEU A 119 -12.47 11.81 -3.19
N ILE A 120 -12.60 12.87 -2.38
CA ILE A 120 -13.90 13.38 -1.94
C ILE A 120 -14.34 14.52 -2.85
N PRO A 121 -15.63 14.67 -3.12
CA PRO A 121 -16.14 15.83 -3.83
C PRO A 121 -15.82 17.11 -3.05
N LEU A 122 -15.29 18.12 -3.72
CA LEU A 122 -15.06 19.44 -3.15
C LEU A 122 -15.91 20.45 -3.92
N ASP A 123 -16.61 21.31 -3.21
CA ASP A 123 -17.36 22.43 -3.82
C ASP A 123 -16.40 23.42 -4.52
N ASN A 124 -15.22 23.61 -3.91
CA ASN A 124 -14.13 24.37 -4.51
C ASN A 124 -12.93 23.44 -4.82
N PRO A 125 -12.76 22.97 -6.06
CA PRO A 125 -11.66 22.07 -6.42
C PRO A 125 -10.26 22.73 -6.36
N ASN A 126 -10.20 24.07 -6.26
CA ASN A 126 -8.94 24.82 -6.15
C ASN A 126 -8.58 25.17 -4.70
N LEU A 127 -9.31 24.65 -3.72
CA LEU A 127 -9.10 24.93 -2.30
C LEU A 127 -7.73 24.40 -1.87
N LYS A 128 -6.83 25.30 -1.46
CA LYS A 128 -5.50 24.95 -0.98
C LYS A 128 -5.55 24.41 0.44
N GLY A 129 -4.59 23.57 0.79
CA GLY A 129 -4.50 22.95 2.13
C GLY A 129 -5.30 21.66 2.28
N VAL A 130 -5.97 21.19 1.19
CA VAL A 130 -6.57 19.85 1.14
C VAL A 130 -5.62 18.93 0.38
N HIS A 131 -5.21 17.86 1.02
CA HIS A 131 -4.18 16.95 0.52
C HIS A 131 -4.62 15.49 0.54
N TYR A 132 -4.08 14.74 -0.39
CA TYR A 132 -4.05 13.28 -0.39
C TYR A 132 -2.60 12.84 -0.22
N LEU A 133 -2.36 11.59 0.15
CA LEU A 133 -0.99 11.11 0.32
C LEU A 133 -0.76 9.81 -0.46
N ARG A 134 0.01 9.90 -1.54
CA ARG A 134 0.42 8.75 -2.35
C ARG A 134 1.83 8.90 -2.92
N SER A 135 2.24 10.11 -3.32
CA SER A 135 3.48 10.42 -4.04
C SER A 135 4.42 11.32 -3.23
N ILE A 136 5.64 11.50 -3.72
CA ILE A 136 6.60 12.47 -3.19
C ILE A 136 6.03 13.88 -3.31
N GLU A 137 5.42 14.21 -4.46
CA GLU A 137 4.81 15.53 -4.70
C GLU A 137 3.72 15.84 -3.68
N ASP A 138 2.90 14.85 -3.33
CA ASP A 138 1.85 15.01 -2.30
C ASP A 138 2.46 15.41 -0.96
N VAL A 139 3.53 14.70 -0.55
CA VAL A 139 4.22 14.99 0.72
C VAL A 139 4.88 16.37 0.69
N GLU A 140 5.49 16.74 -0.42
CA GLU A 140 6.07 18.10 -0.56
C GLU A 140 4.96 19.18 -0.51
N GLY A 141 3.78 18.90 -1.04
CA GLY A 141 2.60 19.75 -0.88
C GLY A 141 2.18 19.88 0.58
N ILE A 142 2.08 18.75 1.30
CA ILE A 142 1.76 18.74 2.74
C ILE A 142 2.81 19.52 3.53
N LYS A 143 4.10 19.26 3.32
CA LYS A 143 5.20 19.96 4.02
C LYS A 143 5.14 21.48 3.84
N LYS A 144 4.79 21.97 2.64
CA LYS A 144 4.59 23.40 2.39
C LYS A 144 3.43 23.95 3.20
N SER A 145 2.32 23.22 3.30
CA SER A 145 1.16 23.62 4.07
C SER A 145 1.39 23.58 5.59
N LEU A 146 2.34 22.76 6.08
CA LEU A 146 2.70 22.70 7.49
C LEU A 146 3.33 24.01 8.01
N ILE A 147 3.85 24.87 7.12
CA ILE A 147 4.52 26.12 7.54
C ILE A 147 3.47 27.10 8.09
N GLY A 148 3.51 27.31 9.40
CA GLY A 148 2.58 28.21 10.11
C GLY A 148 1.23 27.59 10.47
N ALA A 149 0.95 26.37 10.05
CA ALA A 149 -0.28 25.65 10.42
C ALA A 149 -0.27 25.24 11.90
N LYS A 150 -1.44 25.17 12.50
CA LYS A 150 -1.68 24.77 13.89
C LYS A 150 -2.63 23.57 13.98
N ASN A 151 -3.66 23.55 13.15
CA ASN A 151 -4.73 22.59 13.20
C ASN A 151 -4.76 21.72 11.94
N MET A 152 -4.66 20.41 12.11
CA MET A 152 -4.79 19.45 11.04
C MET A 152 -6.00 18.56 11.28
N VAL A 153 -6.86 18.45 10.27
CA VAL A 153 -7.94 17.47 10.25
C VAL A 153 -7.56 16.34 9.30
N ILE A 154 -7.68 15.10 9.76
CA ILE A 154 -7.43 13.90 8.97
C ILE A 154 -8.77 13.20 8.76
N ILE A 155 -9.15 13.00 7.52
CA ILE A 155 -10.39 12.31 7.15
C ILE A 155 -10.05 10.85 6.83
N GLY A 156 -10.47 9.94 7.71
CA GLY A 156 -10.23 8.50 7.65
C GLY A 156 -9.24 8.00 8.68
N GLY A 157 -9.70 7.10 9.56
CA GLY A 157 -8.96 6.44 10.63
C GLY A 157 -8.28 5.13 10.21
N GLY A 158 -7.82 5.03 8.95
CA GLY A 158 -7.01 3.92 8.44
C GLY A 158 -5.53 4.07 8.77
N TYR A 159 -4.68 3.10 8.35
CA TYR A 159 -3.23 3.11 8.64
C TYR A 159 -2.54 4.41 8.25
N ILE A 160 -2.73 4.88 7.02
CA ILE A 160 -2.06 6.09 6.52
C ILE A 160 -2.51 7.32 7.30
N GLY A 161 -3.82 7.45 7.55
CA GLY A 161 -4.36 8.56 8.36
C GLY A 161 -3.75 8.61 9.77
N LEU A 162 -3.66 7.47 10.44
CA LEU A 162 -3.07 7.37 11.79
C LEU A 162 -1.55 7.59 11.79
N GLU A 163 -0.82 7.15 10.75
CA GLU A 163 0.60 7.45 10.59
C GLU A 163 0.85 8.95 10.41
N VAL A 164 0.03 9.62 9.58
CA VAL A 164 0.07 11.07 9.42
C VAL A 164 -0.27 11.77 10.72
N ALA A 165 -1.30 11.29 11.46
CA ALA A 165 -1.66 11.82 12.78
C ALA A 165 -0.47 11.76 13.75
N ALA A 166 0.20 10.61 13.83
CA ALA A 166 1.36 10.42 14.71
C ALA A 166 2.51 11.38 14.36
N VAL A 167 2.82 11.55 13.06
CA VAL A 167 3.86 12.48 12.61
C VAL A 167 3.46 13.93 12.90
N SER A 168 2.23 14.32 12.60
CA SER A 168 1.75 15.69 12.77
C SER A 168 1.70 16.10 14.25
N ARG A 169 1.34 15.19 15.15
CA ARG A 169 1.47 15.41 16.61
C ARG A 169 2.92 15.63 17.03
N LYS A 170 3.85 14.81 16.51
CA LYS A 170 5.30 14.97 16.75
C LYS A 170 5.82 16.32 16.26
N LEU A 171 5.24 16.85 15.18
CA LEU A 171 5.55 18.19 14.64
C LEU A 171 4.86 19.33 15.40
N GLY A 172 4.03 19.03 16.40
CA GLY A 172 3.43 20.02 17.32
C GLY A 172 2.04 20.54 16.89
N LEU A 173 1.38 19.94 15.87
CA LEU A 173 0.05 20.37 15.47
C LEU A 173 -1.02 19.82 16.43
N SER A 174 -2.15 20.54 16.57
CA SER A 174 -3.41 19.95 17.01
C SER A 174 -3.94 19.07 15.89
N VAL A 175 -4.32 17.82 16.21
CA VAL A 175 -4.74 16.85 15.21
C VAL A 175 -6.09 16.26 15.61
N THR A 176 -7.06 16.34 14.71
CA THR A 176 -8.35 15.67 14.81
C THR A 176 -8.48 14.65 13.68
N VAL A 177 -8.79 13.40 14.02
CA VAL A 177 -9.10 12.32 13.06
C VAL A 177 -10.60 12.11 13.02
N VAL A 178 -11.20 12.25 11.83
CA VAL A 178 -12.63 12.02 11.61
C VAL A 178 -12.80 10.70 10.88
N GLU A 179 -13.50 9.75 11.50
CA GLU A 179 -13.76 8.41 10.97
C GLU A 179 -15.29 8.15 10.92
N MET A 180 -15.79 7.79 9.74
CA MET A 180 -17.20 7.49 9.53
C MET A 180 -17.63 6.19 10.21
N ALA A 181 -16.73 5.21 10.26
CA ALA A 181 -17.00 3.93 10.92
C ALA A 181 -17.07 4.07 12.45
N SER A 182 -17.58 3.06 13.11
CA SER A 182 -17.76 3.04 14.59
C SER A 182 -16.43 3.00 15.36
N ARG A 183 -15.34 2.63 14.69
CA ARG A 183 -13.98 2.55 15.26
C ARG A 183 -12.92 2.77 14.17
N ILE A 184 -11.75 3.26 14.55
CA ILE A 184 -10.60 3.33 13.66
C ILE A 184 -10.14 1.92 13.25
N LEU A 185 -9.48 1.78 12.11
CA LEU A 185 -8.97 0.49 11.57
C LEU A 185 -10.06 -0.60 11.41
N GLU A 186 -11.34 -0.26 11.39
CA GLU A 186 -12.46 -1.22 11.45
C GLU A 186 -12.40 -2.29 10.36
N ARG A 187 -12.02 -1.91 9.14
CA ARG A 187 -11.97 -2.83 7.99
C ARG A 187 -10.81 -3.82 8.01
N VAL A 188 -9.82 -3.62 8.88
CA VAL A 188 -8.52 -4.28 8.75
C VAL A 188 -8.05 -4.98 10.02
N THR A 189 -8.71 -4.74 11.17
CA THR A 189 -8.31 -5.38 12.42
C THR A 189 -9.49 -5.56 13.39
N SER A 190 -9.26 -6.30 14.47
CA SER A 190 -10.26 -6.56 15.52
C SER A 190 -10.52 -5.35 16.42
N PRO A 191 -11.62 -5.37 17.21
CA PRO A 191 -11.89 -4.34 18.22
C PRO A 191 -10.75 -4.19 19.25
N VAL A 192 -10.04 -5.26 19.59
CA VAL A 192 -8.92 -5.22 20.55
C VAL A 192 -7.83 -4.29 20.09
N ILE A 193 -7.37 -4.47 18.85
CA ILE A 193 -6.33 -3.62 18.24
C ILE A 193 -6.84 -2.20 18.02
N SER A 194 -8.08 -2.10 17.54
CA SER A 194 -8.72 -0.81 17.27
C SER A 194 -8.81 0.05 18.54
N SER A 195 -9.28 -0.52 19.65
CA SER A 195 -9.38 0.17 20.94
C SER A 195 -8.01 0.55 21.50
N PHE A 196 -7.01 -0.34 21.35
CA PHE A 196 -5.64 -0.05 21.76
C PHE A 196 -5.07 1.17 21.02
N TYR A 197 -5.16 1.19 19.68
CA TYR A 197 -4.67 2.32 18.88
C TYR A 197 -5.46 3.61 19.13
N HIS A 198 -6.77 3.51 19.33
CA HIS A 198 -7.61 4.64 19.69
C HIS A 198 -7.11 5.31 20.98
N SER A 199 -7.03 4.55 22.07
CA SER A 199 -6.57 5.06 23.38
C SER A 199 -5.12 5.54 23.32
N TYR A 200 -4.26 4.87 22.52
CA TYR A 200 -2.88 5.29 22.39
C TYR A 200 -2.76 6.65 21.68
N HIS A 201 -3.48 6.87 20.58
CA HIS A 201 -3.51 8.16 19.88
C HIS A 201 -4.08 9.27 20.74
N GLU A 202 -5.16 9.02 21.50
CA GLU A 202 -5.71 9.98 22.44
C GLU A 202 -4.70 10.34 23.53
N SER A 203 -3.94 9.36 24.05
CA SER A 203 -2.88 9.61 25.04
C SER A 203 -1.75 10.51 24.49
N GLN A 204 -1.57 10.54 23.16
CA GLN A 204 -0.63 11.43 22.47
C GLN A 204 -1.27 12.78 22.08
N GLY A 205 -2.53 13.02 22.45
CA GLY A 205 -3.25 14.26 22.21
C GLY A 205 -3.87 14.38 20.83
N VAL A 206 -4.14 13.26 20.16
CA VAL A 206 -5.00 13.23 18.95
C VAL A 206 -6.45 13.16 19.39
N GLU A 207 -7.30 14.00 18.86
CA GLU A 207 -8.75 13.87 18.99
C GLU A 207 -9.26 12.88 17.93
N ILE A 208 -10.05 11.87 18.32
CA ILE A 208 -10.61 10.88 17.39
C ILE A 208 -12.14 10.93 17.45
N MET A 209 -12.76 11.28 16.34
CA MET A 209 -14.21 11.35 16.17
C MET A 209 -14.68 10.19 15.29
N THR A 210 -15.08 9.09 15.91
CA THR A 210 -15.69 7.95 15.22
C THR A 210 -17.18 8.15 14.98
N SER A 211 -17.81 7.35 14.13
CA SER A 211 -19.22 7.48 13.73
C SER A 211 -19.58 8.90 13.24
N THR A 212 -18.58 9.59 12.65
CA THR A 212 -18.69 10.98 12.24
C THR A 212 -18.42 11.10 10.73
N SER A 213 -19.43 11.53 9.99
CA SER A 213 -19.30 11.79 8.53
C SER A 213 -18.80 13.22 8.27
N VAL A 214 -18.04 13.37 7.19
CA VAL A 214 -17.68 14.69 6.66
C VAL A 214 -18.72 15.10 5.62
N ASN A 215 -19.29 16.28 5.81
CA ASN A 215 -20.32 16.85 4.93
C ASN A 215 -19.74 17.88 3.97
N GLY A 216 -18.64 18.57 4.34
CA GLY A 216 -17.99 19.56 3.49
C GLY A 216 -16.63 19.98 4.02
N ILE A 217 -15.83 20.59 3.15
CA ILE A 217 -14.56 21.25 3.49
C ILE A 217 -14.68 22.69 3.02
N ASN A 218 -14.59 23.62 3.97
CA ASN A 218 -14.87 25.03 3.75
C ASN A 218 -13.61 25.89 3.71
N GLY A 219 -13.68 26.98 2.96
CA GLY A 219 -12.62 27.99 2.84
C GLY A 219 -12.79 28.79 1.55
N ASP A 220 -12.10 29.90 1.45
CA ASP A 220 -12.08 30.73 0.23
C ASP A 220 -10.95 30.29 -0.71
N LEU A 221 -9.70 30.68 -0.41
CA LEU A 221 -8.49 30.27 -1.12
C LEU A 221 -7.79 29.10 -0.42
N ASN A 222 -7.81 29.11 0.91
CA ASN A 222 -7.25 28.07 1.74
C ASN A 222 -8.36 27.44 2.58
N VAL A 223 -8.18 26.19 2.96
CA VAL A 223 -9.08 25.52 3.89
C VAL A 223 -9.11 26.29 5.23
N SER A 224 -10.28 26.39 5.83
CA SER A 224 -10.49 27.02 7.13
C SER A 224 -11.24 26.12 8.11
N SER A 225 -12.04 25.18 7.60
CA SER A 225 -12.77 24.24 8.47
C SER A 225 -13.25 23.01 7.70
N VAL A 226 -13.59 21.97 8.46
CA VAL A 226 -14.29 20.77 8.01
C VAL A 226 -15.65 20.71 8.67
N GLU A 227 -16.71 20.61 7.88
CA GLU A 227 -18.07 20.40 8.36
C GLU A 227 -18.33 18.90 8.49
N THR A 228 -18.79 18.52 9.69
CA THR A 228 -19.08 17.11 10.01
C THR A 228 -20.50 16.95 10.54
N SER A 229 -20.97 15.71 10.66
CA SER A 229 -22.24 15.38 11.34
C SER A 229 -22.26 15.77 12.82
N SER A 230 -21.10 16.02 13.42
CA SER A 230 -20.93 16.35 14.85
C SER A 230 -20.59 17.83 15.10
N GLY A 231 -20.51 18.65 14.02
CA GLY A 231 -20.19 20.08 14.11
C GLY A 231 -19.05 20.49 13.16
N ILE A 232 -18.59 21.72 13.33
CA ILE A 232 -17.54 22.32 12.50
C ILE A 232 -16.20 22.22 13.26
N ILE A 233 -15.15 21.79 12.56
CA ILE A 233 -13.78 21.66 13.07
C ILE A 233 -12.90 22.66 12.32
N GLU A 234 -12.21 23.54 13.02
CA GLU A 234 -11.22 24.44 12.42
C GLU A 234 -10.04 23.65 11.85
N ALA A 235 -9.59 24.02 10.67
CA ALA A 235 -8.49 23.33 9.98
C ALA A 235 -7.66 24.29 9.13
N ASP A 236 -6.35 24.28 9.35
CA ASP A 236 -5.38 24.91 8.47
C ASP A 236 -4.94 23.95 7.35
N ILE A 237 -5.02 22.64 7.62
CA ILE A 237 -4.67 21.54 6.70
C ILE A 237 -5.69 20.43 6.86
N VAL A 238 -6.08 19.85 5.73
CA VAL A 238 -6.88 18.61 5.68
C VAL A 238 -6.10 17.55 4.92
N VAL A 239 -5.94 16.36 5.51
CA VAL A 239 -5.38 15.18 4.81
C VAL A 239 -6.46 14.13 4.68
N VAL A 240 -6.74 13.73 3.43
CA VAL A 240 -7.80 12.76 3.11
C VAL A 240 -7.19 11.37 2.92
N GLY A 241 -7.58 10.42 3.78
CA GLY A 241 -7.09 9.05 3.81
C GLY A 241 -8.22 8.01 3.85
N ILE A 242 -9.22 8.11 2.95
CA ILE A 242 -10.43 7.26 2.92
C ILE A 242 -10.28 5.98 2.06
N GLY A 243 -9.05 5.59 1.78
CA GLY A 243 -8.70 4.41 0.98
C GLY A 243 -8.27 4.76 -0.44
N VAL A 244 -8.04 3.71 -1.24
CA VAL A 244 -7.50 3.81 -2.59
C VAL A 244 -8.34 3.03 -3.59
N LEU A 245 -8.13 3.31 -4.87
CA LEU A 245 -8.70 2.58 -6.01
C LEU A 245 -7.56 1.99 -6.85
N PRO A 246 -7.69 0.76 -7.38
CA PRO A 246 -6.73 0.22 -8.31
C PRO A 246 -6.70 1.02 -9.61
N CYS A 247 -5.50 1.34 -10.10
CA CYS A 247 -5.32 2.01 -11.38
C CYS A 247 -5.46 1.01 -12.53
N GLN A 248 -6.68 0.55 -12.78
CA GLN A 248 -7.01 -0.50 -13.78
C GLN A 248 -7.54 0.05 -15.10
N ASN A 249 -7.86 1.35 -15.19
CA ASN A 249 -8.55 1.94 -16.34
C ASN A 249 -7.82 1.73 -17.68
N LEU A 250 -6.48 1.73 -17.66
CA LEU A 250 -5.67 1.51 -18.86
C LEU A 250 -5.87 0.07 -19.39
N ALA A 251 -5.86 -0.91 -18.49
CA ALA A 251 -6.10 -2.32 -18.83
C ALA A 251 -7.54 -2.53 -19.32
N GLU A 252 -8.51 -1.90 -18.66
CA GLU A 252 -9.92 -1.97 -19.02
C GLU A 252 -10.19 -1.40 -20.42
N LYS A 253 -9.63 -0.22 -20.75
CA LYS A 253 -9.70 0.36 -22.10
C LYS A 253 -9.09 -0.54 -23.16
N ALA A 254 -8.04 -1.28 -22.81
CA ALA A 254 -7.40 -2.25 -23.70
C ALA A 254 -8.16 -3.59 -23.80
N GLY A 255 -9.29 -3.76 -23.14
CA GLY A 255 -10.06 -5.01 -23.13
C GLY A 255 -9.41 -6.14 -22.36
N ILE A 256 -8.55 -5.83 -21.38
CA ILE A 256 -8.01 -6.79 -20.41
C ILE A 256 -8.99 -6.90 -19.26
N GLU A 257 -9.22 -8.11 -18.76
CA GLU A 257 -10.20 -8.38 -17.71
C GLU A 257 -9.83 -7.65 -16.41
N THR A 258 -10.84 -6.95 -15.83
CA THR A 258 -10.70 -6.20 -14.58
C THR A 258 -11.90 -6.45 -13.66
N ASN A 259 -11.64 -6.54 -12.35
CA ASN A 259 -12.68 -6.64 -11.31
C ASN A 259 -12.10 -6.09 -9.98
N ASN A 260 -12.24 -4.79 -9.71
CA ASN A 260 -11.56 -4.13 -8.59
C ASN A 260 -10.04 -4.43 -8.56
N GLY A 261 -9.43 -4.42 -9.73
CA GLY A 261 -8.05 -4.76 -10.04
C GLY A 261 -7.95 -5.49 -11.39
N ILE A 262 -6.77 -5.56 -11.95
CA ILE A 262 -6.48 -6.33 -13.17
C ILE A 262 -6.48 -7.81 -12.77
N VAL A 263 -7.36 -8.59 -13.39
CA VAL A 263 -7.47 -10.03 -13.11
C VAL A 263 -6.26 -10.75 -13.67
N VAL A 264 -5.58 -11.50 -12.81
CA VAL A 264 -4.45 -12.35 -13.20
C VAL A 264 -4.62 -13.76 -12.63
N ASN A 265 -3.98 -14.72 -13.29
CA ASN A 265 -3.87 -16.08 -12.76
C ASN A 265 -2.75 -16.19 -11.69
N GLU A 266 -2.51 -17.39 -11.18
CA GLU A 266 -1.47 -17.67 -10.18
C GLU A 266 -0.03 -17.39 -10.65
N PHE A 267 0.17 -17.19 -11.95
CA PHE A 267 1.45 -16.83 -12.56
C PHE A 267 1.56 -15.33 -12.89
N CYS A 268 0.62 -14.53 -12.41
CA CYS A 268 0.48 -13.10 -12.69
C CYS A 268 0.26 -12.76 -14.18
N ILE A 269 -0.30 -13.68 -14.95
CA ILE A 269 -0.66 -13.50 -16.36
C ILE A 269 -2.11 -13.03 -16.42
N SER A 270 -2.39 -11.98 -17.19
CA SER A 270 -3.74 -11.43 -17.38
C SER A 270 -4.57 -12.28 -18.35
N SER A 271 -5.75 -11.77 -18.75
CA SER A 271 -6.54 -12.36 -19.83
C SER A 271 -5.87 -12.35 -21.22
N ASP A 272 -4.72 -11.66 -21.34
CA ASP A 272 -3.84 -11.69 -22.51
C ASP A 272 -2.50 -12.34 -22.11
N SER A 273 -2.10 -13.38 -22.83
CA SER A 273 -0.92 -14.19 -22.52
C SER A 273 0.42 -13.42 -22.60
N ASN A 274 0.45 -12.27 -23.29
CA ASN A 274 1.62 -11.41 -23.39
C ASN A 274 1.58 -10.24 -22.41
N VAL A 275 0.49 -10.12 -21.61
CA VAL A 275 0.31 -9.04 -20.64
C VAL A 275 0.24 -9.59 -19.22
N PHE A 276 1.14 -9.11 -18.39
CA PHE A 276 1.28 -9.47 -16.98
C PHE A 276 0.86 -8.29 -16.10
N SER A 277 0.51 -8.55 -14.84
CA SER A 277 0.31 -7.48 -13.89
C SER A 277 0.86 -7.84 -12.52
N ALA A 278 1.33 -6.83 -11.75
CA ALA A 278 1.89 -6.99 -10.42
C ALA A 278 1.64 -5.78 -9.52
N GLY A 279 1.50 -6.02 -8.22
CA GLY A 279 1.34 -5.01 -7.18
C GLY A 279 -0.12 -4.68 -6.87
N ASP A 280 -0.36 -3.49 -6.30
CA ASP A 280 -1.64 -3.09 -5.72
C ASP A 280 -2.80 -3.03 -6.74
N CYS A 281 -2.49 -2.97 -8.04
CA CYS A 281 -3.49 -2.95 -9.12
C CYS A 281 -4.00 -4.34 -9.52
N THR A 282 -3.48 -5.45 -8.93
CA THR A 282 -3.85 -6.81 -9.35
C THR A 282 -4.88 -7.45 -8.45
N LEU A 283 -5.84 -8.17 -9.07
CA LEU A 283 -6.69 -9.15 -8.41
C LEU A 283 -6.21 -10.55 -8.80
N HIS A 284 -5.85 -11.37 -7.83
CA HIS A 284 -5.24 -12.67 -8.06
C HIS A 284 -5.85 -13.77 -7.19
N PRO A 285 -5.85 -15.04 -7.63
CA PRO A 285 -6.36 -16.14 -6.83
C PRO A 285 -5.46 -16.41 -5.63
N SER A 286 -6.08 -16.69 -4.48
CA SER A 286 -5.38 -17.17 -3.29
C SER A 286 -5.80 -18.60 -2.98
N ALA A 287 -4.88 -19.53 -3.13
CA ALA A 287 -5.09 -20.93 -2.76
C ALA A 287 -5.37 -21.11 -1.27
N PHE A 288 -4.75 -20.26 -0.42
CA PHE A 288 -4.92 -20.29 1.03
C PHE A 288 -6.33 -19.83 1.44
N TYR A 289 -6.79 -18.68 0.93
CA TYR A 289 -8.11 -18.11 1.27
C TYR A 289 -9.23 -18.62 0.36
N LYS A 290 -8.93 -19.41 -0.68
CA LYS A 290 -9.87 -20.00 -1.65
C LYS A 290 -10.80 -18.94 -2.29
N ARG A 291 -10.27 -17.78 -2.56
CA ARG A 291 -10.94 -16.66 -3.22
C ARG A 291 -9.93 -15.74 -3.89
N ASP A 292 -10.41 -14.89 -4.77
CA ASP A 292 -9.58 -13.83 -5.33
C ASP A 292 -9.38 -12.71 -4.29
N ILE A 293 -8.14 -12.18 -4.25
CA ILE A 293 -7.74 -11.12 -3.34
C ILE A 293 -6.93 -10.04 -4.07
N ARG A 294 -7.09 -8.81 -3.63
CA ARG A 294 -6.24 -7.67 -4.01
C ARG A 294 -5.52 -7.17 -2.77
N LEU A 295 -4.22 -7.04 -2.86
CA LEU A 295 -3.35 -6.70 -1.73
C LEU A 295 -2.59 -5.41 -2.01
N GLU A 296 -2.59 -4.51 -1.04
CA GLU A 296 -1.89 -3.22 -1.08
C GLU A 296 -0.68 -3.28 -0.14
N SER A 297 0.38 -3.99 -0.54
CA SER A 297 1.56 -4.15 0.30
C SER A 297 2.86 -4.27 -0.48
N VAL A 298 3.94 -3.82 0.13
CA VAL A 298 5.30 -3.96 -0.42
C VAL A 298 5.65 -5.43 -0.65
N HIS A 299 5.27 -6.30 0.28
CA HIS A 299 5.51 -7.74 0.16
C HIS A 299 4.84 -8.31 -1.09
N ASN A 300 3.54 -8.00 -1.29
CA ASN A 300 2.82 -8.45 -2.48
C ASN A 300 3.48 -7.94 -3.77
N ALA A 301 3.83 -6.66 -3.82
CA ALA A 301 4.48 -6.06 -4.99
C ALA A 301 5.83 -6.73 -5.33
N ILE A 302 6.62 -7.07 -4.31
CA ILE A 302 7.90 -7.78 -4.48
C ILE A 302 7.67 -9.21 -4.99
N GLU A 303 6.82 -9.97 -4.32
CA GLU A 303 6.66 -11.40 -4.64
C GLU A 303 5.95 -11.60 -5.99
N GLN A 304 4.92 -10.79 -6.30
CA GLN A 304 4.33 -10.79 -7.64
C GLN A 304 5.33 -10.36 -8.73
N GLY A 305 6.18 -9.35 -8.43
CA GLY A 305 7.24 -8.94 -9.36
C GLY A 305 8.22 -10.07 -9.68
N LYS A 306 8.58 -10.90 -8.71
CA LYS A 306 9.40 -12.11 -8.92
C LYS A 306 8.66 -13.16 -9.74
N THR A 307 7.36 -13.38 -9.46
CA THR A 307 6.50 -14.30 -10.21
C THR A 307 6.39 -13.89 -11.67
N VAL A 308 6.13 -12.60 -11.96
CA VAL A 308 6.09 -12.06 -13.34
C VAL A 308 7.40 -12.32 -14.06
N ALA A 309 8.55 -12.01 -13.43
CA ALA A 309 9.85 -12.24 -14.05
C ALA A 309 10.09 -13.73 -14.36
N SER A 310 9.70 -14.64 -13.45
CA SER A 310 9.77 -16.08 -13.67
C SER A 310 8.89 -16.51 -14.85
N SER A 311 7.65 -16.03 -14.89
CA SER A 311 6.69 -16.36 -15.96
C SER A 311 7.17 -15.88 -17.34
N ILE A 312 7.73 -14.67 -17.43
CA ILE A 312 8.34 -14.14 -18.66
C ILE A 312 9.53 -15.01 -19.12
N MET A 313 10.30 -15.55 -18.17
CA MET A 313 11.41 -16.48 -18.46
C MET A 313 10.95 -17.91 -18.78
N GLY A 314 9.63 -18.18 -18.76
CA GLY A 314 9.06 -19.52 -18.99
C GLY A 314 9.11 -20.45 -17.77
N GLU A 315 9.39 -19.90 -16.60
CA GLU A 315 9.40 -20.63 -15.33
C GLU A 315 8.08 -20.37 -14.60
N PHE A 316 7.09 -21.22 -14.76
CA PHE A 316 5.75 -21.05 -14.20
C PHE A 316 5.70 -21.50 -12.73
N VAL A 317 6.15 -20.63 -11.81
CA VAL A 317 6.07 -20.83 -10.36
C VAL A 317 4.86 -20.06 -9.82
N PRO A 318 3.86 -20.75 -9.23
CA PRO A 318 2.65 -20.08 -8.73
C PRO A 318 2.97 -19.08 -7.61
N TYR A 319 2.32 -17.91 -7.64
CA TYR A 319 2.29 -17.01 -6.52
C TYR A 319 1.49 -17.64 -5.38
N ASN A 320 2.16 -17.99 -4.31
CA ASN A 320 1.55 -18.63 -3.13
C ASN A 320 2.18 -18.10 -1.84
N GLN A 321 1.95 -16.82 -1.55
CA GLN A 321 2.52 -16.15 -0.39
C GLN A 321 1.44 -15.85 0.65
N ILE A 322 1.77 -16.03 1.94
CA ILE A 322 0.95 -15.48 3.00
C ILE A 322 1.20 -13.96 3.04
N PRO A 323 0.17 -13.13 2.83
CA PRO A 323 0.33 -11.70 2.86
C PRO A 323 0.82 -11.24 4.23
N TRP A 324 1.65 -10.22 4.23
CA TRP A 324 1.99 -9.52 5.46
C TRP A 324 2.17 -8.03 5.18
N PHE A 325 1.93 -7.24 6.23
CA PHE A 325 1.91 -5.80 6.19
C PHE A 325 2.44 -5.24 7.50
N TRP A 326 2.86 -3.97 7.53
CA TRP A 326 3.24 -3.28 8.76
C TRP A 326 2.81 -1.83 8.74
N SER A 327 2.66 -1.26 9.94
CA SER A 327 2.47 0.17 10.17
C SER A 327 3.30 0.59 11.38
N ASP A 328 4.05 1.67 11.24
CA ASP A 328 4.82 2.25 12.35
C ASP A 328 4.16 3.57 12.75
N GLN A 329 3.71 3.66 14.01
CA GLN A 329 3.06 4.83 14.57
C GLN A 329 3.69 5.13 15.93
N TYR A 330 4.26 6.32 16.11
CA TYR A 330 5.07 6.67 17.28
C TYR A 330 6.22 5.68 17.49
N ASN A 331 6.25 4.97 18.63
CA ASN A 331 7.18 3.89 18.97
C ASN A 331 6.56 2.50 18.82
N LEU A 332 5.37 2.41 18.25
CA LEU A 332 4.66 1.14 18.03
C LEU A 332 4.98 0.59 16.65
N LYS A 333 5.47 -0.65 16.61
CA LYS A 333 5.61 -1.46 15.40
C LYS A 333 4.43 -2.40 15.31
N PHE A 334 3.54 -2.14 14.39
CA PHE A 334 2.41 -3.00 14.10
C PHE A 334 2.72 -3.89 12.90
N GLN A 335 2.69 -5.19 13.09
CA GLN A 335 2.98 -6.17 12.05
C GLN A 335 1.82 -7.15 11.93
N ILE A 336 1.35 -7.34 10.72
CA ILE A 336 0.17 -8.15 10.39
C ILE A 336 0.62 -9.29 9.48
N ALA A 337 0.21 -10.51 9.78
CA ALA A 337 0.35 -11.67 8.90
C ALA A 337 -1.03 -12.24 8.59
N GLY A 338 -1.25 -12.60 7.33
CA GLY A 338 -2.53 -13.13 6.87
C GLY A 338 -3.62 -12.06 6.73
N LEU A 339 -4.84 -12.53 6.53
CA LEU A 339 -6.07 -11.73 6.45
C LEU A 339 -7.05 -12.25 7.50
N ASN A 340 -7.57 -11.36 8.34
CA ASN A 340 -8.48 -11.71 9.43
C ASN A 340 -9.96 -11.66 9.06
N ASN A 341 -10.28 -11.66 7.77
CA ASN A 341 -11.67 -11.73 7.35
C ASN A 341 -12.30 -13.07 7.76
N ASP A 342 -13.51 -13.02 8.30
CA ASP A 342 -14.33 -14.20 8.63
C ASP A 342 -13.72 -15.13 9.70
N TYR A 343 -12.91 -14.60 10.63
CA TYR A 343 -12.48 -15.38 11.79
C TYR A 343 -13.67 -15.70 12.71
N ASP A 344 -13.63 -16.87 13.32
CA ASP A 344 -14.63 -17.34 14.31
C ASP A 344 -14.13 -17.23 15.76
N GLU A 345 -12.82 -17.20 15.96
CA GLU A 345 -12.18 -17.10 17.25
C GLU A 345 -10.92 -16.25 17.19
N TYR A 346 -10.57 -15.59 18.29
CA TYR A 346 -9.26 -14.94 18.44
C TYR A 346 -8.67 -15.16 19.83
N ILE A 347 -7.35 -15.21 19.91
CA ILE A 347 -6.58 -15.33 21.14
C ILE A 347 -5.68 -14.10 21.30
N VAL A 348 -5.71 -13.50 22.50
CA VAL A 348 -4.78 -12.42 22.87
C VAL A 348 -3.63 -13.00 23.67
N ARG A 349 -2.40 -12.71 23.22
CA ARG A 349 -1.16 -13.07 23.92
C ARG A 349 -0.43 -11.80 24.35
N GLY A 350 -0.10 -11.68 25.62
CA GLY A 350 0.44 -10.47 26.23
C GLY A 350 -0.66 -9.49 26.66
N ARG A 351 -0.28 -8.27 26.98
CA ARG A 351 -1.20 -7.26 27.49
C ARG A 351 -1.06 -5.96 26.70
N PRO A 352 -2.17 -5.35 26.24
CA PRO A 352 -2.14 -4.05 25.57
C PRO A 352 -1.45 -2.96 26.39
N GLU A 353 -1.60 -2.98 27.72
CA GLU A 353 -1.03 -2.00 28.65
C GLU A 353 0.51 -1.98 28.62
N ASP A 354 1.14 -3.10 28.22
CA ASP A 354 2.58 -3.21 28.10
C ASP A 354 3.09 -2.70 26.73
N ASN A 355 2.21 -2.26 25.83
CA ASN A 355 2.51 -1.91 24.43
C ASN A 355 3.23 -3.05 23.67
N SER A 356 3.06 -4.29 24.08
CA SER A 356 3.69 -5.49 23.51
C SER A 356 2.76 -6.69 23.67
N PHE A 357 1.99 -6.95 22.62
CA PHE A 357 1.00 -8.04 22.61
C PHE A 357 0.69 -8.45 21.18
N SER A 358 -0.02 -9.58 21.03
CA SER A 358 -0.45 -10.10 19.74
C SER A 358 -1.87 -10.62 19.82
N VAL A 359 -2.62 -10.47 18.74
CA VAL A 359 -3.94 -11.07 18.53
C VAL A 359 -3.82 -12.06 17.38
N PHE A 360 -4.17 -13.32 17.63
CA PHE A 360 -4.16 -14.40 16.64
C PHE A 360 -5.59 -14.74 16.29
N TYR A 361 -5.88 -14.84 14.99
CA TYR A 361 -7.22 -15.08 14.47
C TYR A 361 -7.29 -16.49 13.88
N PHE A 362 -8.35 -17.20 14.24
CA PHE A 362 -8.58 -18.57 13.83
C PHE A 362 -9.88 -18.70 13.03
N LYS A 363 -9.91 -19.66 12.14
CA LYS A 363 -11.10 -20.12 11.43
C LYS A 363 -11.04 -21.62 11.29
N ASP A 364 -12.15 -22.31 11.69
CA ASP A 364 -12.22 -23.76 11.65
C ASP A 364 -11.03 -24.43 12.37
N GLY A 365 -10.56 -23.85 13.49
CA GLY A 365 -9.43 -24.33 14.28
C GLY A 365 -8.02 -24.04 13.72
N PHE A 366 -7.90 -23.38 12.56
CA PHE A 366 -6.62 -23.01 11.97
C PHE A 366 -6.35 -21.52 12.05
N MET A 367 -5.11 -21.17 12.36
CA MET A 367 -4.69 -19.75 12.34
C MET A 367 -4.75 -19.22 10.90
N ILE A 368 -5.47 -18.12 10.68
CA ILE A 368 -5.61 -17.44 9.38
C ILE A 368 -4.90 -16.10 9.34
N SER A 369 -4.72 -15.45 10.50
CA SER A 369 -4.09 -14.13 10.59
C SER A 369 -3.54 -13.87 11.98
N SER A 370 -2.67 -12.87 12.09
CA SER A 370 -2.23 -12.30 13.36
C SER A 370 -1.94 -10.81 13.24
N ASP A 371 -2.23 -10.08 14.31
CA ASP A 371 -1.91 -8.67 14.54
C ASP A 371 -0.92 -8.58 15.70
N CYS A 372 0.31 -8.13 15.46
CA CYS A 372 1.39 -8.10 16.44
C CYS A 372 1.86 -6.66 16.69
N VAL A 373 1.72 -6.18 17.91
CA VAL A 373 2.23 -4.87 18.35
C VAL A 373 3.50 -5.10 19.15
N ASN A 374 4.63 -4.57 18.66
CA ASN A 374 5.97 -4.73 19.26
C ASN A 374 6.32 -6.19 19.62
N SER A 375 5.84 -7.15 18.82
CA SER A 375 5.95 -8.60 19.05
C SER A 375 6.45 -9.31 17.79
N ALA A 376 7.67 -8.98 17.37
CA ALA A 376 8.27 -9.51 16.13
C ALA A 376 8.43 -11.05 16.10
N PRO A 377 8.79 -11.76 17.20
CA PRO A 377 8.85 -13.22 17.20
C PRO A 377 7.49 -13.86 16.90
N GLU A 378 6.42 -13.33 17.48
CA GLU A 378 5.04 -13.78 17.27
C GLU A 378 4.63 -13.58 15.80
N HIS A 379 4.94 -12.43 15.21
CA HIS A 379 4.68 -12.18 13.80
C HIS A 379 5.42 -13.16 12.88
N MET A 380 6.70 -13.42 13.14
CA MET A 380 7.49 -14.36 12.34
C MET A 380 6.93 -15.78 12.40
N MET A 381 6.55 -16.23 13.60
CA MET A 381 6.01 -17.58 13.79
C MET A 381 4.60 -17.70 13.22
N SER A 382 3.75 -16.68 13.33
CA SER A 382 2.41 -16.67 12.72
C SER A 382 2.46 -16.95 11.23
N ARG A 383 3.34 -16.27 10.49
CA ARG A 383 3.50 -16.51 9.04
C ARG A 383 3.78 -17.98 8.73
N ARG A 384 4.61 -18.62 9.56
CA ARG A 384 4.94 -20.04 9.41
C ARG A 384 3.76 -20.94 9.79
N PHE A 385 3.05 -20.63 10.89
CA PHE A 385 1.87 -21.39 11.30
C PHE A 385 0.77 -21.33 10.27
N ILE A 386 0.48 -20.13 9.75
CA ILE A 386 -0.52 -19.91 8.71
C ILE A 386 -0.15 -20.70 7.45
N PHE A 387 1.10 -20.54 6.97
CA PHE A 387 1.55 -21.21 5.74
C PHE A 387 1.45 -22.74 5.82
N ASN A 388 1.85 -23.32 6.97
CA ASN A 388 1.86 -24.77 7.18
C ASN A 388 0.51 -25.31 7.68
N ARG A 389 -0.50 -24.47 7.91
CA ARG A 389 -1.75 -24.84 8.59
C ARG A 389 -1.47 -25.64 9.88
N ALA A 390 -0.52 -25.14 10.69
CA ALA A 390 -0.10 -25.81 11.89
C ALA A 390 -1.24 -25.91 12.91
N GLU A 391 -1.35 -27.06 13.56
CA GLU A 391 -2.19 -27.22 14.75
C GLU A 391 -1.52 -26.49 15.91
N VAL A 392 -2.20 -25.51 16.50
CA VAL A 392 -1.68 -24.67 17.57
C VAL A 392 -2.43 -24.97 18.85
N ASP A 393 -1.67 -25.23 19.92
CA ASP A 393 -2.21 -25.36 21.28
C ASP A 393 -2.60 -23.98 21.81
N LEU A 394 -3.91 -23.72 21.88
CA LEU A 394 -4.46 -22.40 22.25
C LEU A 394 -4.14 -21.99 23.69
N GLU A 395 -4.07 -22.94 24.63
CA GLU A 395 -3.71 -22.65 26.02
C GLU A 395 -2.25 -22.22 26.12
N LYS A 396 -1.34 -22.93 25.45
CA LYS A 396 0.05 -22.51 25.35
C LYS A 396 0.23 -21.20 24.61
N LEU A 397 -0.55 -20.98 23.54
CA LEU A 397 -0.50 -19.74 22.76
C LEU A 397 -0.85 -18.53 23.64
N GLN A 398 -1.86 -18.65 24.48
CA GLN A 398 -2.28 -17.57 25.37
C GLN A 398 -1.23 -17.26 26.47
N ASN A 399 -0.47 -18.25 26.91
CA ASN A 399 0.52 -18.11 27.97
C ASN A 399 1.83 -17.49 27.42
N LYS A 400 2.12 -16.24 27.79
CA LYS A 400 3.32 -15.50 27.33
C LYS A 400 4.64 -16.09 27.88
N GLU A 401 4.61 -16.86 28.97
CA GLU A 401 5.79 -17.51 29.54
C GLU A 401 6.27 -18.71 28.69
N ILE A 402 5.37 -19.30 27.90
CA ILE A 402 5.72 -20.36 26.94
C ILE A 402 6.23 -19.71 25.65
N SER A 403 7.36 -20.17 25.14
CA SER A 403 7.88 -19.66 23.88
C SER A 403 6.89 -19.87 22.72
N ILE A 404 6.72 -18.88 21.84
CA ILE A 404 5.87 -18.99 20.65
C ILE A 404 6.28 -20.17 19.74
N LYS A 405 7.50 -20.70 19.87
CA LYS A 405 7.98 -21.86 19.12
C LYS A 405 7.48 -23.20 19.70
N GLU A 406 6.99 -23.19 20.93
CA GLU A 406 6.56 -24.39 21.67
C GLU A 406 5.05 -24.58 21.71
N VAL A 407 4.30 -23.74 20.98
CA VAL A 407 2.84 -23.79 20.93
C VAL A 407 2.28 -24.76 19.87
N ILE A 408 3.15 -25.44 19.13
CA ILE A 408 2.83 -26.48 18.14
C ILE A 408 3.32 -27.83 18.59
#